data_2443927ce1df832a13079fee07607dba
#
_entry.id   2443927ce1df832a13079fee07607dba
#
_cell.length_a   1.000
_cell.length_b   1.000
_cell.length_c   1.000
_cell.angle_alpha   90.00
_cell.angle_beta   90.00
_cell.angle_gamma   90.00
#
_symmetry.space_group_name_H-M   'P 1'
#
loop_
_entity.id
_entity.type
_entity.pdbx_description
1 polymer ?
#
loop_
_entity_poly.entity_id
_entity_poly.type
_entity_poly.pdbx_seq_one_letter_code
_entity_poly.pdbx_strand_id
1 'polypeptide(L)'
;MALTYSAAGYLSAGLLAAGLTAVALAPAQAEKSTACSKIAICYCVNDDLKALIETKVSQFRERLAAERKAGKAIGYMSVPLSTLGGGFFNVNMEVAAAAKAHIEKRFGAEQVWVLNPGVPEANIPNGSGADYMLMWTTLLEGREGLGEDFDFVYFVGPQDFARYFGLDGNADMLKIEEYFERRLKSDADLQKAAEKGLAKAAFRNYYALKASTTFSKGAHDEWNIVRVLNERRRAHERLGVANQLAVLFDGAGVSPSGAEAPTSEGYAGTCIK
;
A
#
# COMPACT_ATOMS: atom_id res chain seq x y z
N MET A 1 -75.88 -16.19 49.98
CA MET A 1 -76.48 -17.44 49.51
C MET A 1 -75.53 -18.07 48.52
N ALA A 2 -74.91 -19.12 48.98
CA ALA A 2 -74.59 -20.41 48.36
C ALA A 2 -73.90 -20.37 46.95
N LEU A 3 -72.66 -20.61 46.89
CA LEU A 3 -71.94 -21.88 46.68
C LEU A 3 -72.27 -22.62 45.38
N THR A 4 -71.31 -22.80 44.49
CA THR A 4 -70.82 -24.16 44.15
C THR A 4 -69.49 -24.13 43.41
N TYR A 5 -68.59 -24.97 43.86
CA TYR A 5 -67.27 -25.31 43.26
C TYR A 5 -67.48 -26.21 42.02
N SER A 6 -66.58 -26.02 41.01
CA SER A 6 -66.30 -27.13 40.11
C SER A 6 -64.76 -27.03 39.71
N ALA A 7 -64.09 -28.10 40.06
CA ALA A 7 -62.64 -28.27 39.71
C ALA A 7 -62.54 -28.88 38.30
N ALA A 8 -61.68 -28.29 37.48
CA ALA A 8 -61.26 -28.91 36.23
C ALA A 8 -59.73 -28.96 36.22
N GLY A 9 -59.25 -30.17 36.22
CA GLY A 9 -57.78 -30.47 36.18
C GLY A 9 -57.18 -30.10 34.83
N TYR A 10 -56.04 -29.47 34.88
CA TYR A 10 -55.20 -29.27 33.69
C TYR A 10 -54.01 -30.22 33.71
N LEU A 11 -53.98 -31.09 32.70
CA LEU A 11 -52.86 -31.93 32.34
C LEU A 11 -51.77 -31.05 31.76
N SER A 12 -50.63 -30.99 32.43
CA SER A 12 -49.44 -30.29 31.95
C SER A 12 -48.71 -31.17 30.94
N ALA A 13 -48.80 -30.86 29.67
CA ALA A 13 -47.94 -31.46 28.64
C ALA A 13 -46.61 -30.69 28.66
N GLY A 14 -45.55 -31.30 29.16
CA GLY A 14 -44.18 -30.76 29.13
C GLY A 14 -43.64 -30.82 27.72
N LEU A 15 -43.46 -29.66 27.06
CA LEU A 15 -42.69 -29.50 25.83
C LEU A 15 -41.20 -29.43 26.20
N LEU A 16 -40.47 -30.51 25.92
CA LEU A 16 -39.01 -30.51 25.89
C LEU A 16 -38.56 -29.73 24.66
N ALA A 17 -38.21 -28.45 24.82
CA ALA A 17 -37.52 -27.67 23.82
C ALA A 17 -36.06 -28.09 23.78
N ALA A 18 -35.68 -28.91 22.78
CA ALA A 18 -34.30 -29.21 22.47
C ALA A 18 -33.64 -27.93 21.90
N GLY A 19 -32.89 -27.23 22.72
CA GLY A 19 -32.11 -26.07 22.33
C GLY A 19 -30.98 -26.50 21.41
N LEU A 20 -31.12 -26.30 20.10
CA LEU A 20 -29.99 -26.32 19.15
C LEU A 20 -29.12 -25.09 19.43
N THR A 21 -28.06 -25.29 20.21
CA THR A 21 -26.98 -24.29 20.29
C THR A 21 -26.23 -24.30 18.96
N ALA A 22 -26.52 -23.34 18.11
CA ALA A 22 -25.69 -23.02 16.96
C ALA A 22 -24.34 -22.55 17.47
N VAL A 23 -23.33 -23.43 17.43
CA VAL A 23 -21.94 -23.05 17.63
C VAL A 23 -21.58 -22.17 16.42
N ALA A 24 -21.54 -20.87 16.63
CA ALA A 24 -20.98 -19.95 15.65
C ALA A 24 -19.49 -20.29 15.51
N LEU A 25 -19.11 -20.98 14.44
CA LEU A 25 -17.72 -21.16 14.06
C LEU A 25 -17.15 -19.74 13.84
N ALA A 26 -16.27 -19.29 14.73
CA ALA A 26 -15.47 -18.12 14.48
C ALA A 26 -14.76 -18.30 13.12
N PRO A 27 -14.70 -17.28 12.26
CA PRO A 27 -13.98 -17.39 11.01
C PRO A 27 -12.53 -17.80 11.34
N ALA A 28 -12.07 -18.88 10.70
CA ALA A 28 -10.71 -19.36 10.86
C ALA A 28 -9.79 -18.17 10.49
N GLN A 29 -8.98 -17.73 11.44
CA GLN A 29 -8.00 -16.69 11.20
C GLN A 29 -7.01 -17.26 10.18
N ALA A 30 -6.78 -16.53 9.06
CA ALA A 30 -5.87 -16.96 8.02
C ALA A 30 -4.51 -17.31 8.65
N GLU A 31 -4.01 -18.50 8.34
CA GLU A 31 -2.71 -18.94 8.82
C GLU A 31 -1.62 -18.04 8.22
N LYS A 32 -0.64 -17.64 9.04
CA LYS A 32 0.46 -16.78 8.61
C LYS A 32 1.77 -17.52 8.74
N SER A 33 2.63 -17.32 7.75
CA SER A 33 4.00 -17.83 7.81
C SER A 33 5.00 -16.81 7.29
N THR A 34 6.26 -17.00 7.64
CA THR A 34 7.35 -16.15 7.18
C THR A 34 7.71 -16.49 5.74
N ALA A 35 7.67 -15.48 4.87
CA ALA A 35 8.16 -15.54 3.50
C ALA A 35 9.29 -14.54 3.31
N CYS A 36 10.40 -15.00 2.73
CA CYS A 36 11.59 -14.20 2.52
C CYS A 36 11.86 -14.00 1.03
N SER A 37 12.27 -12.79 0.68
CA SER A 37 12.74 -12.44 -0.64
C SER A 37 14.16 -12.94 -0.89
N LYS A 38 14.65 -12.88 -2.12
CA LYS A 38 16.04 -13.25 -2.50
C LYS A 38 17.09 -12.33 -1.89
N ILE A 39 16.71 -11.11 -1.56
CA ILE A 39 17.58 -10.15 -0.86
C ILE A 39 17.52 -10.30 0.66
N ALA A 40 16.94 -11.42 1.16
CA ALA A 40 16.83 -11.77 2.57
C ALA A 40 15.98 -10.80 3.42
N ILE A 41 15.04 -10.13 2.81
CA ILE A 41 13.99 -9.37 3.51
C ILE A 41 12.78 -10.29 3.69
N CYS A 42 12.33 -10.44 4.93
CA CYS A 42 11.28 -11.40 5.29
C CYS A 42 10.03 -10.69 5.83
N TYR A 43 8.87 -11.28 5.52
CA TYR A 43 7.57 -10.75 5.91
C TYR A 43 6.70 -11.86 6.51
N CYS A 44 5.85 -11.51 7.47
CA CYS A 44 4.83 -12.40 8.00
C CYS A 44 3.54 -12.24 7.20
N VAL A 45 3.28 -13.16 6.30
CA VAL A 45 2.22 -13.07 5.28
C VAL A 45 1.13 -14.10 5.46
N ASN A 46 -0.05 -13.82 4.92
CA ASN A 46 -1.13 -14.77 4.90
C ASN A 46 -0.83 -15.88 3.88
N ASP A 47 -0.88 -17.14 4.32
CA ASP A 47 -0.51 -18.30 3.49
C ASP A 47 -1.43 -18.48 2.27
N ASP A 48 -2.71 -18.19 2.42
CA ASP A 48 -3.72 -18.25 1.36
C ASP A 48 -3.52 -17.19 0.25
N LEU A 49 -2.76 -16.13 0.53
CA LEU A 49 -2.50 -15.06 -0.43
C LEU A 49 -1.20 -15.24 -1.24
N LYS A 50 -0.32 -16.18 -0.88
CA LYS A 50 0.98 -16.36 -1.54
C LYS A 50 0.86 -16.64 -3.04
N ALA A 51 -0.02 -17.54 -3.44
CA ALA A 51 -0.24 -17.87 -4.85
C ALA A 51 -0.79 -16.66 -5.64
N LEU A 52 -1.64 -15.85 -5.02
CA LEU A 52 -2.13 -14.62 -5.62
C LEU A 52 -1.00 -13.59 -5.79
N ILE A 53 -0.15 -13.45 -4.78
CA ILE A 53 1.02 -12.56 -4.82
C ILE A 53 1.95 -12.97 -5.97
N GLU A 54 2.30 -14.25 -6.09
CA GLU A 54 3.13 -14.77 -7.19
C GLU A 54 2.51 -14.49 -8.57
N THR A 55 1.20 -14.70 -8.70
CA THR A 55 0.47 -14.39 -9.93
C THR A 55 0.58 -12.92 -10.30
N LYS A 56 0.37 -12.01 -9.34
CA LYS A 56 0.49 -10.57 -9.56
C LYS A 56 1.90 -10.14 -9.93
N VAL A 57 2.90 -10.67 -9.25
CA VAL A 57 4.32 -10.44 -9.59
C VAL A 57 4.61 -10.86 -11.03
N SER A 58 4.10 -12.03 -11.46
CA SER A 58 4.26 -12.48 -12.86
C SER A 58 3.62 -11.50 -13.84
N GLN A 59 2.38 -11.09 -13.59
CA GLN A 59 1.66 -10.14 -14.43
C GLN A 59 2.39 -8.79 -14.55
N PHE A 60 2.89 -8.25 -13.44
CA PHE A 60 3.69 -7.03 -13.48
C PHE A 60 5.00 -7.22 -14.25
N ARG A 61 5.71 -8.34 -14.07
CA ARG A 61 6.93 -8.64 -14.84
C ARG A 61 6.67 -8.73 -16.34
N GLU A 62 5.57 -9.32 -16.75
CA GLU A 62 5.15 -9.34 -18.17
C GLU A 62 4.94 -7.93 -18.70
N ARG A 63 4.30 -7.05 -17.91
CA ARG A 63 4.13 -5.65 -18.28
C ARG A 63 5.46 -4.91 -18.37
N LEU A 64 6.35 -5.06 -17.37
CA LEU A 64 7.69 -4.46 -17.41
C LEU A 64 8.47 -4.90 -18.65
N ALA A 65 8.43 -6.20 -18.97
CA ALA A 65 9.11 -6.76 -20.13
C ALA A 65 8.55 -6.19 -21.45
N ALA A 66 7.23 -5.99 -21.56
CA ALA A 66 6.59 -5.40 -22.72
C ALA A 66 7.02 -3.94 -22.93
N GLU A 67 7.04 -3.13 -21.88
CA GLU A 67 7.47 -1.73 -21.96
C GLU A 67 8.98 -1.62 -22.25
N ARG A 68 9.80 -2.49 -21.69
CA ARG A 68 11.23 -2.57 -22.00
C ARG A 68 11.47 -2.99 -23.46
N LYS A 69 10.71 -3.94 -23.97
CA LYS A 69 10.76 -4.34 -25.39
C LYS A 69 10.36 -3.18 -26.34
N ALA A 70 9.51 -2.28 -25.87
CA ALA A 70 9.18 -1.04 -26.58
C ALA A 70 10.29 0.02 -26.50
N GLY A 71 11.45 -0.29 -25.89
CA GLY A 71 12.62 0.60 -25.80
C GLY A 71 12.59 1.59 -24.64
N LYS A 72 11.67 1.43 -23.70
CA LYS A 72 11.53 2.37 -22.57
C LYS A 72 12.44 2.03 -21.41
N ALA A 73 12.96 3.04 -20.75
CA ALA A 73 13.50 2.93 -19.40
C ALA A 73 12.34 2.70 -18.40
N ILE A 74 12.56 1.84 -17.44
CA ILE A 74 11.54 1.39 -16.50
C ILE A 74 11.78 1.97 -15.11
N GLY A 75 10.82 2.73 -14.61
CA GLY A 75 10.82 3.26 -13.25
C GLY A 75 9.86 2.54 -12.32
N TYR A 76 10.22 2.45 -11.04
CA TYR A 76 9.30 2.15 -9.95
C TYR A 76 8.99 3.44 -9.19
N MET A 77 7.74 3.67 -8.84
CA MET A 77 7.33 4.82 -8.05
C MET A 77 6.92 4.39 -6.64
N SER A 78 7.65 4.84 -5.65
CA SER A 78 7.26 4.75 -4.24
C SER A 78 6.33 5.91 -3.90
N VAL A 79 5.13 5.61 -3.42
CA VAL A 79 4.12 6.63 -3.09
C VAL A 79 3.36 6.25 -1.83
N PRO A 80 3.05 7.20 -0.93
CA PRO A 80 2.30 6.90 0.28
C PRO A 80 0.83 6.63 -0.06
N LEU A 81 0.40 5.37 0.00
CA LEU A 81 -0.99 4.97 -0.21
C LEU A 81 -1.77 4.82 1.10
N SER A 82 -1.07 4.77 2.24
CA SER A 82 -1.67 4.63 3.56
C SER A 82 -2.59 5.81 3.92
N THR A 83 -3.64 5.51 4.69
CA THR A 83 -4.55 6.52 5.25
C THR A 83 -4.13 6.99 6.65
N LEU A 84 -3.00 6.51 7.16
CA LEU A 84 -2.49 6.91 8.46
C LEU A 84 -2.20 8.41 8.51
N GLY A 85 -2.54 9.03 9.63
CA GLY A 85 -2.25 10.44 9.87
C GLY A 85 -3.15 11.46 9.17
N GLY A 86 -4.24 11.01 8.51
CA GLY A 86 -5.21 11.88 7.85
C GLY A 86 -5.22 11.79 6.32
N GLY A 87 -4.44 10.86 5.76
CA GLY A 87 -4.51 10.56 4.32
C GLY A 87 -5.86 9.95 3.93
N PHE A 88 -6.24 10.11 2.67
CA PHE A 88 -7.42 9.49 2.08
C PHE A 88 -7.01 8.68 0.85
N PHE A 89 -7.35 7.40 0.85
CA PHE A 89 -6.83 6.43 -0.13
C PHE A 89 -7.05 6.86 -1.59
N ASN A 90 -8.27 7.30 -1.93
CA ASN A 90 -8.59 7.70 -3.31
C ASN A 90 -7.76 8.92 -3.76
N VAL A 91 -7.54 9.90 -2.86
CA VAL A 91 -6.67 11.05 -3.15
C VAL A 91 -5.22 10.61 -3.32
N ASN A 92 -4.73 9.69 -2.47
CA ASN A 92 -3.37 9.17 -2.61
C ASN A 92 -3.18 8.44 -3.96
N MET A 93 -4.19 7.69 -4.42
CA MET A 93 -4.16 7.06 -5.75
C MET A 93 -4.16 8.08 -6.88
N GLU A 94 -4.93 9.16 -6.76
CA GLU A 94 -4.96 10.23 -7.76
C GLU A 94 -3.63 11.00 -7.81
N VAL A 95 -3.03 11.28 -6.65
CA VAL A 95 -1.67 11.85 -6.58
C VAL A 95 -0.67 10.91 -7.24
N ALA A 96 -0.75 9.60 -6.98
CA ALA A 96 0.10 8.61 -7.62
C ALA A 96 -0.04 8.62 -9.15
N ALA A 97 -1.26 8.69 -9.67
CA ALA A 97 -1.50 8.78 -11.10
C ALA A 97 -0.95 10.09 -11.70
N ALA A 98 -1.14 11.21 -11.02
CA ALA A 98 -0.63 12.51 -11.44
C ALA A 98 0.91 12.58 -11.40
N ALA A 99 1.54 12.02 -10.35
CA ALA A 99 2.98 11.93 -10.24
C ALA A 99 3.57 11.06 -11.36
N LYS A 100 3.00 9.88 -11.63
CA LYS A 100 3.39 9.04 -12.78
C LYS A 100 3.37 9.84 -14.08
N ALA A 101 2.25 10.48 -14.39
CA ALA A 101 2.10 11.25 -15.62
C ALA A 101 3.13 12.40 -15.70
N HIS A 102 3.42 13.05 -14.56
CA HIS A 102 4.44 14.10 -14.49
C HIS A 102 5.85 13.56 -14.73
N ILE A 103 6.21 12.43 -14.14
CA ILE A 103 7.53 11.80 -14.32
C ILE A 103 7.71 11.38 -15.79
N GLU A 104 6.72 10.69 -16.36
CA GLU A 104 6.77 10.26 -17.76
C GLU A 104 6.85 11.46 -18.72
N LYS A 105 6.09 12.53 -18.46
CA LYS A 105 6.20 13.76 -19.25
C LYS A 105 7.59 14.41 -19.13
N ARG A 106 8.16 14.45 -17.94
CA ARG A 106 9.47 15.05 -17.70
C ARG A 106 10.57 14.34 -18.46
N PHE A 107 10.57 13.02 -18.46
CA PHE A 107 11.62 12.22 -19.09
C PHE A 107 11.30 11.80 -20.54
N GLY A 108 10.10 12.08 -21.03
CA GLY A 108 9.59 11.69 -22.32
C GLY A 108 8.75 10.41 -22.24
N ALA A 109 7.45 10.53 -22.49
CA ALA A 109 6.50 9.41 -22.35
C ALA A 109 6.78 8.22 -23.30
N GLU A 110 7.48 8.48 -24.39
CA GLU A 110 7.91 7.42 -25.35
C GLU A 110 9.20 6.72 -24.87
N GLN A 111 9.99 7.34 -23.98
CA GLN A 111 11.27 6.84 -23.51
C GLN A 111 11.20 6.24 -22.11
N VAL A 112 10.15 6.54 -21.33
CA VAL A 112 10.04 6.13 -19.92
C VAL A 112 8.65 5.57 -19.66
N TRP A 113 8.61 4.51 -18.87
CA TRP A 113 7.39 4.01 -18.25
C TRP A 113 7.61 3.80 -16.76
N VAL A 114 6.64 4.22 -15.95
CA VAL A 114 6.72 4.15 -14.50
C VAL A 114 5.65 3.20 -13.96
N LEU A 115 6.07 2.21 -13.18
CA LEU A 115 5.16 1.39 -12.41
C LEU A 115 4.60 2.19 -11.23
N ASN A 116 3.29 2.36 -11.22
CA ASN A 116 2.55 2.98 -10.13
C ASN A 116 1.93 1.88 -9.25
N PRO A 117 2.29 1.76 -7.96
CA PRO A 117 1.70 0.77 -7.05
C PRO A 117 0.24 1.05 -6.70
N GLY A 118 -0.26 2.27 -6.96
CA GLY A 118 -1.66 2.67 -6.74
C GLY A 118 -2.62 2.26 -7.85
N VAL A 119 -2.29 1.29 -8.69
CA VAL A 119 -3.20 0.80 -9.74
C VAL A 119 -4.15 -0.29 -9.20
N PRO A 120 -5.38 -0.40 -9.73
CA PRO A 120 -6.34 -1.41 -9.27
C PRO A 120 -5.82 -2.85 -9.37
N GLU A 121 -4.98 -3.14 -10.36
CA GLU A 121 -4.37 -4.44 -10.59
C GLU A 121 -3.47 -4.89 -9.43
N ALA A 122 -2.95 -3.94 -8.65
CA ALA A 122 -2.13 -4.22 -7.47
C ALA A 122 -2.95 -4.67 -6.25
N ASN A 123 -4.27 -4.53 -6.29
CA ASN A 123 -5.11 -4.87 -5.14
C ASN A 123 -5.01 -6.36 -4.75
N ILE A 124 -4.73 -6.62 -3.48
CA ILE A 124 -4.75 -7.94 -2.85
C ILE A 124 -5.97 -7.97 -1.91
N PRO A 125 -7.08 -8.62 -2.27
CA PRO A 125 -8.24 -8.71 -1.40
C PRO A 125 -7.87 -9.27 -0.03
N ASN A 126 -8.25 -8.57 1.04
CA ASN A 126 -7.91 -8.90 2.43
C ASN A 126 -6.39 -8.93 2.74
N GLY A 127 -5.56 -8.40 1.85
CA GLY A 127 -4.12 -8.31 2.05
C GLY A 127 -3.74 -7.37 3.18
N SER A 128 -2.77 -7.78 3.99
CA SER A 128 -2.11 -6.96 4.99
C SER A 128 -0.97 -6.13 4.37
N GLY A 129 -0.44 -5.16 5.11
CA GLY A 129 0.75 -4.42 4.68
C GLY A 129 1.93 -5.33 4.35
N ALA A 130 2.11 -6.43 5.09
CA ALA A 130 3.16 -7.43 4.85
C ALA A 130 2.97 -8.16 3.51
N ASP A 131 1.73 -8.50 3.14
CA ASP A 131 1.42 -9.16 1.86
C ASP A 131 1.76 -8.24 0.68
N TYR A 132 1.40 -6.95 0.78
CA TYR A 132 1.78 -5.94 -0.21
C TYR A 132 3.30 -5.75 -0.28
N MET A 133 3.97 -5.67 0.87
CA MET A 133 5.43 -5.50 0.88
C MET A 133 6.16 -6.73 0.33
N LEU A 134 5.68 -7.95 0.57
CA LEU A 134 6.23 -9.14 -0.08
C LEU A 134 6.10 -9.05 -1.61
N MET A 135 4.93 -8.66 -2.11
CA MET A 135 4.69 -8.49 -3.56
C MET A 135 5.66 -7.47 -4.17
N TRP A 136 5.74 -6.27 -3.57
CA TRP A 136 6.60 -5.20 -4.10
C TRP A 136 8.08 -5.52 -3.95
N THR A 137 8.50 -6.14 -2.85
CA THR A 137 9.89 -6.57 -2.67
C THR A 137 10.29 -7.61 -3.71
N THR A 138 9.42 -8.62 -3.92
CA THR A 138 9.66 -9.68 -4.91
C THR A 138 9.72 -9.13 -6.34
N LEU A 139 8.93 -8.10 -6.63
CA LEU A 139 8.98 -7.43 -7.92
C LEU A 139 10.25 -6.58 -8.07
N LEU A 140 10.54 -5.73 -7.07
CA LEU A 140 11.69 -4.83 -7.07
C LEU A 140 13.03 -5.57 -7.12
N GLU A 141 13.16 -6.70 -6.39
CA GLU A 141 14.42 -7.47 -6.40
C GLU A 141 14.74 -8.14 -7.74
N GLY A 142 13.73 -8.30 -8.60
CA GLY A 142 13.90 -8.98 -9.87
C GLY A 142 14.08 -10.51 -9.73
N ARG A 143 14.55 -11.14 -10.80
CA ARG A 143 14.79 -12.60 -10.81
C ARG A 143 16.17 -12.98 -10.24
N GLU A 144 17.14 -12.09 -10.36
CA GLU A 144 18.52 -12.30 -9.92
C GLU A 144 18.82 -11.67 -8.55
N GLY A 145 17.89 -10.91 -7.97
CA GLY A 145 18.09 -10.18 -6.72
C GLY A 145 18.93 -8.92 -6.91
N LEU A 146 18.93 -8.36 -8.10
CA LEU A 146 19.70 -7.18 -8.51
C LEU A 146 18.79 -6.01 -8.92
N GLY A 147 17.46 -6.18 -8.89
CA GLY A 147 16.52 -5.17 -9.36
C GLY A 147 16.63 -4.90 -10.87
N GLU A 148 17.00 -5.92 -11.63
CA GLU A 148 17.35 -5.82 -13.05
C GLU A 148 16.19 -5.40 -13.94
N ASP A 149 14.95 -5.52 -13.44
CA ASP A 149 13.74 -5.11 -14.17
C ASP A 149 13.53 -3.59 -14.16
N PHE A 150 14.32 -2.84 -13.35
CA PHE A 150 14.18 -1.39 -13.19
C PHE A 150 15.47 -0.64 -13.52
N ASP A 151 15.32 0.58 -14.04
CA ASP A 151 16.42 1.51 -14.31
C ASP A 151 16.51 2.58 -13.23
N PHE A 152 15.37 2.95 -12.63
CA PHE A 152 15.31 3.94 -11.56
C PHE A 152 14.16 3.70 -10.60
N VAL A 153 14.26 4.31 -9.42
CA VAL A 153 13.19 4.39 -8.42
C VAL A 153 12.92 5.86 -8.10
N TYR A 154 11.65 6.23 -8.08
CA TYR A 154 11.21 7.58 -7.77
C TYR A 154 10.39 7.58 -6.48
N PHE A 155 10.84 8.31 -5.48
CA PHE A 155 10.11 8.53 -4.24
C PHE A 155 9.33 9.84 -4.33
N VAL A 156 8.00 9.73 -4.25
CA VAL A 156 7.07 10.87 -4.29
C VAL A 156 7.25 11.73 -3.05
N GLY A 157 7.56 12.98 -3.24
CA GLY A 157 7.84 13.94 -2.19
C GLY A 157 6.79 15.04 -2.06
N PRO A 158 7.04 16.01 -1.18
CA PRO A 158 6.10 17.11 -0.91
C PRO A 158 5.75 17.94 -2.15
N GLN A 159 6.68 18.12 -3.09
CA GLN A 159 6.43 18.92 -4.30
C GLN A 159 5.46 18.22 -5.26
N ASP A 160 5.45 16.89 -5.31
CA ASP A 160 4.48 16.14 -6.12
C ASP A 160 3.06 16.32 -5.57
N PHE A 161 2.90 16.27 -4.24
CA PHE A 161 1.63 16.59 -3.58
C PHE A 161 1.24 18.06 -3.79
N ALA A 162 2.18 18.99 -3.59
CA ALA A 162 1.93 20.41 -3.82
C ALA A 162 1.46 20.67 -5.26
N ARG A 163 2.09 20.04 -6.23
CA ARG A 163 1.70 20.14 -7.65
C ARG A 163 0.28 19.63 -7.89
N TYR A 164 -0.08 18.50 -7.31
CA TYR A 164 -1.42 17.93 -7.44
C TYR A 164 -2.50 18.86 -6.89
N PHE A 165 -2.28 19.43 -5.71
CA PHE A 165 -3.23 20.34 -5.06
C PHE A 165 -3.16 21.79 -5.54
N GLY A 166 -2.19 22.15 -6.40
CA GLY A 166 -1.97 23.52 -6.84
C GLY A 166 -1.48 24.43 -5.70
N LEU A 167 -0.65 23.88 -4.80
CA LEU A 167 -0.04 24.66 -3.71
C LEU A 167 1.16 25.46 -4.23
N ASP A 168 1.27 26.70 -3.80
CA ASP A 168 2.28 27.66 -4.26
C ASP A 168 3.03 28.35 -3.11
N GLY A 169 2.85 27.87 -1.88
CA GLY A 169 3.42 28.48 -0.67
C GLY A 169 2.60 29.64 -0.11
N ASN A 170 1.40 29.89 -0.64
CA ASN A 170 0.53 30.94 -0.16
C ASN A 170 -0.82 30.37 0.30
N ALA A 171 -1.10 30.43 1.60
CA ALA A 171 -2.32 29.93 2.22
C ALA A 171 -2.61 28.43 1.90
N ASP A 172 -1.58 27.60 1.76
CA ASP A 172 -1.69 26.21 1.32
C ASP A 172 -2.63 25.37 2.18
N MET A 173 -2.65 25.60 3.49
CA MET A 173 -3.60 24.92 4.37
C MET A 173 -5.05 25.23 4.04
N LEU A 174 -5.35 26.49 3.70
CA LEU A 174 -6.69 26.91 3.30
C LEU A 174 -7.09 26.25 1.97
N LYS A 175 -6.19 26.18 1.00
CA LYS A 175 -6.42 25.50 -0.29
C LYS A 175 -6.75 24.02 -0.11
N ILE A 176 -6.09 23.34 0.83
CA ILE A 176 -6.39 21.95 1.16
C ILE A 176 -7.76 21.82 1.86
N GLU A 177 -8.11 22.73 2.76
CA GLU A 177 -9.46 22.75 3.37
C GLU A 177 -10.56 22.96 2.34
N GLU A 178 -10.38 23.91 1.44
CA GLU A 178 -11.32 24.16 0.33
C GLU A 178 -11.42 22.95 -0.61
N TYR A 179 -10.31 22.26 -0.89
CA TYR A 179 -10.32 21.03 -1.65
C TYR A 179 -11.17 19.95 -0.94
N PHE A 180 -10.94 19.74 0.36
CA PHE A 180 -11.70 18.79 1.17
C PHE A 180 -13.20 19.09 1.13
N GLU A 181 -13.58 20.35 1.34
CA GLU A 181 -14.99 20.76 1.36
C GLU A 181 -15.68 20.63 0.01
N ARG A 182 -14.98 20.97 -1.08
CA ARG A 182 -15.53 20.76 -2.42
C ARG A 182 -15.74 19.28 -2.71
N ARG A 183 -14.74 18.45 -2.39
CA ARG A 183 -14.79 17.02 -2.66
C ARG A 183 -15.83 16.30 -1.79
N LEU A 184 -15.96 16.71 -0.53
CA LEU A 184 -16.94 16.15 0.39
C LEU A 184 -18.38 16.26 -0.14
N LYS A 185 -18.70 17.24 -0.98
CA LYS A 185 -20.03 17.42 -1.57
C LYS A 185 -20.38 16.37 -2.62
N SER A 186 -19.40 15.76 -3.25
CA SER A 186 -19.61 14.87 -4.41
C SER A 186 -18.96 13.48 -4.28
N ASP A 187 -18.09 13.26 -3.29
CA ASP A 187 -17.36 12.00 -3.09
C ASP A 187 -17.96 11.21 -1.93
N ALA A 188 -18.76 10.18 -2.26
CA ALA A 188 -19.44 9.34 -1.28
C ALA A 188 -18.44 8.56 -0.38
N ASP A 189 -17.26 8.24 -0.87
CA ASP A 189 -16.25 7.53 -0.07
C ASP A 189 -15.58 8.47 0.92
N LEU A 190 -15.35 9.73 0.53
CA LEU A 190 -14.86 10.75 1.45
C LEU A 190 -15.92 11.08 2.52
N GLN A 191 -17.21 11.14 2.16
CA GLN A 191 -18.30 11.30 3.12
C GLN A 191 -18.29 10.19 4.16
N LYS A 192 -18.25 8.92 3.72
CA LYS A 192 -18.13 7.77 4.62
C LYS A 192 -16.86 7.81 5.49
N ALA A 193 -15.74 8.26 4.93
CA ALA A 193 -14.51 8.40 5.70
C ALA A 193 -14.62 9.49 6.78
N ALA A 194 -15.26 10.61 6.46
CA ALA A 194 -15.54 11.69 7.41
C ALA A 194 -16.50 11.24 8.53
N GLU A 195 -17.55 10.49 8.20
CA GLU A 195 -18.46 9.86 9.17
C GLU A 195 -17.74 8.89 10.10
N LYS A 196 -16.71 8.20 9.61
CA LYS A 196 -15.86 7.28 10.37
C LYS A 196 -14.73 7.96 11.13
N GLY A 197 -14.65 9.30 11.11
CA GLY A 197 -13.73 10.07 11.91
C GLY A 197 -12.57 10.74 11.15
N LEU A 198 -12.54 10.74 9.82
CA LEU A 198 -11.58 11.55 9.07
C LEU A 198 -11.96 13.04 9.18
N ALA A 199 -11.35 13.73 10.15
CA ALA A 199 -11.57 15.14 10.35
C ALA A 199 -10.88 16.01 9.27
N LYS A 200 -11.52 17.10 8.83
CA LYS A 200 -10.94 18.09 7.91
C LYS A 200 -9.56 18.58 8.36
N ALA A 201 -9.38 18.82 9.66
CA ALA A 201 -8.09 19.26 10.20
C ALA A 201 -6.99 18.19 10.04
N ALA A 202 -7.32 16.90 10.21
CA ALA A 202 -6.37 15.80 10.00
C ALA A 202 -5.98 15.70 8.51
N PHE A 203 -6.96 15.75 7.61
CA PHE A 203 -6.76 15.78 6.16
C PHE A 203 -5.86 16.96 5.75
N ARG A 204 -6.20 18.18 6.18
CA ARG A 204 -5.40 19.38 5.91
C ARG A 204 -3.96 19.22 6.39
N ASN A 205 -3.77 18.82 7.66
CA ASN A 205 -2.43 18.69 8.24
C ASN A 205 -1.60 17.61 7.54
N TYR A 206 -2.25 16.53 7.10
CA TYR A 206 -1.57 15.49 6.35
C TYR A 206 -1.08 16.05 5.01
N TYR A 207 -1.97 16.54 4.16
CA TYR A 207 -1.63 16.94 2.80
C TYR A 207 -0.79 18.22 2.71
N ALA A 208 -0.94 19.14 3.65
CA ALA A 208 -0.14 20.37 3.66
C ALA A 208 1.25 20.19 4.29
N LEU A 209 1.44 19.23 5.22
CA LEU A 209 2.65 19.18 6.04
C LEU A 209 3.39 17.84 5.99
N LYS A 210 2.72 16.74 5.69
CA LYS A 210 3.26 15.38 5.88
C LYS A 210 3.22 14.52 4.63
N ALA A 211 2.40 14.86 3.65
CA ALA A 211 2.20 14.01 2.48
C ALA A 211 3.50 13.87 1.68
N SER A 212 4.16 12.74 1.89
CA SER A 212 5.46 12.39 1.33
C SER A 212 5.77 10.94 1.67
N THR A 213 6.62 10.31 0.89
CA THR A 213 7.20 8.99 1.22
C THR A 213 7.95 8.99 2.54
N THR A 214 8.47 10.13 2.99
CA THR A 214 9.12 10.30 4.31
C THR A 214 8.21 9.91 5.49
N PHE A 215 6.89 10.00 5.33
CA PHE A 215 5.92 9.63 6.36
C PHE A 215 5.17 8.32 6.03
N SER A 216 5.64 7.55 5.08
CA SER A 216 5.05 6.28 4.67
C SER A 216 5.90 5.11 5.15
N LYS A 217 5.30 4.20 5.94
CA LYS A 217 5.99 2.99 6.40
C LYS A 217 6.50 2.13 5.24
N GLY A 218 5.66 1.86 4.25
CA GLY A 218 6.06 1.05 3.08
C GLY A 218 7.19 1.70 2.28
N ALA A 219 7.20 3.03 2.17
CA ALA A 219 8.27 3.72 1.46
C ALA A 219 9.63 3.64 2.17
N HIS A 220 9.66 3.57 3.51
CA HIS A 220 10.90 3.30 4.25
C HIS A 220 11.42 1.89 3.98
N ASP A 221 10.51 0.89 3.89
CA ASP A 221 10.90 -0.45 3.51
C ASP A 221 11.42 -0.49 2.06
N GLU A 222 10.77 0.20 1.14
CA GLU A 222 11.21 0.34 -0.26
C GLU A 222 12.58 1.05 -0.37
N TRP A 223 12.84 2.05 0.46
CA TRP A 223 14.16 2.67 0.56
C TRP A 223 15.25 1.66 0.94
N ASN A 224 14.99 0.83 1.96
CA ASN A 224 15.91 -0.22 2.37
C ASN A 224 16.13 -1.26 1.26
N ILE A 225 15.08 -1.65 0.53
CA ILE A 225 15.16 -2.57 -0.60
C ILE A 225 16.10 -1.98 -1.67
N VAL A 226 15.87 -0.74 -2.08
CA VAL A 226 16.67 -0.07 -3.11
C VAL A 226 18.14 0.08 -2.68
N ARG A 227 18.38 0.41 -1.40
CA ARG A 227 19.74 0.46 -0.83
C ARG A 227 20.44 -0.88 -0.96
N VAL A 228 19.80 -1.97 -0.55
CA VAL A 228 20.36 -3.33 -0.65
C VAL A 228 20.60 -3.72 -2.10
N LEU A 229 19.68 -3.42 -3.00
CA LEU A 229 19.88 -3.68 -4.43
C LEU A 229 21.07 -2.93 -4.99
N ASN A 230 21.24 -1.65 -4.65
CA ASN A 230 22.38 -0.87 -5.08
C ASN A 230 23.71 -1.33 -4.46
N GLU A 231 23.70 -1.83 -3.22
CA GLU A 231 24.87 -2.48 -2.61
C GLU A 231 25.27 -3.75 -3.37
N ARG A 232 24.29 -4.60 -3.70
CA ARG A 232 24.52 -5.80 -4.50
C ARG A 232 25.01 -5.50 -5.91
N ARG A 233 24.44 -4.48 -6.58
CA ARG A 233 24.90 -4.06 -7.91
C ARG A 233 26.35 -3.54 -7.89
N ARG A 234 26.75 -2.79 -6.86
CA ARG A 234 28.14 -2.33 -6.69
C ARG A 234 29.11 -3.50 -6.55
N ALA A 235 28.72 -4.51 -5.79
CA ALA A 235 29.55 -5.70 -5.57
C ALA A 235 29.53 -6.69 -6.75
N HIS A 236 28.62 -6.55 -7.69
CA HIS A 236 28.46 -7.47 -8.80
C HIS A 236 29.51 -7.16 -9.90
N GLU A 237 30.30 -8.13 -10.26
CA GLU A 237 31.44 -7.96 -11.19
C GLU A 237 31.05 -7.34 -12.54
N ARG A 238 29.88 -7.68 -13.07
CA ARG A 238 29.36 -7.18 -14.36
C ARG A 238 28.68 -5.84 -14.29
N LEU A 239 28.19 -5.42 -13.13
CA LEU A 239 27.36 -4.20 -13.00
C LEU A 239 28.18 -3.03 -12.46
N GLY A 240 28.81 -3.18 -11.32
CA GLY A 240 29.60 -2.12 -10.70
C GLY A 240 28.81 -0.86 -10.36
N VAL A 241 29.52 0.20 -10.00
CA VAL A 241 28.94 1.49 -9.56
C VAL A 241 28.14 2.17 -10.67
N ALA A 242 28.58 2.07 -11.92
CA ALA A 242 27.93 2.75 -13.05
C ALA A 242 26.52 2.23 -13.36
N ASN A 243 26.20 1.03 -12.91
CA ASN A 243 24.92 0.37 -13.18
C ASN A 243 24.00 0.28 -11.95
N GLN A 244 24.16 1.18 -10.98
CA GLN A 244 23.20 1.29 -9.88
C GLN A 244 21.86 1.80 -10.39
N LEU A 245 20.78 1.43 -9.67
CA LEU A 245 19.48 2.06 -9.86
C LEU A 245 19.62 3.56 -9.56
N ALA A 246 19.19 4.40 -10.49
CA ALA A 246 19.05 5.81 -10.20
C ALA A 246 17.91 6.00 -9.16
N VAL A 247 18.16 6.80 -8.15
CA VAL A 247 17.17 7.07 -7.11
C VAL A 247 16.84 8.55 -7.11
N LEU A 248 15.55 8.86 -7.19
CA LEU A 248 15.03 10.21 -7.24
C LEU A 248 14.08 10.42 -6.06
N PHE A 249 14.18 11.53 -5.38
CA PHE A 249 13.22 12.01 -4.40
C PHE A 249 12.72 13.38 -4.85
N ASP A 250 11.42 13.53 -5.03
CA ASP A 250 10.81 14.78 -5.53
C ASP A 250 11.44 15.27 -6.84
N GLY A 251 11.94 14.32 -7.63
CA GLY A 251 12.60 14.59 -8.90
C GLY A 251 14.09 14.97 -8.81
N ALA A 252 14.66 15.07 -7.64
CA ALA A 252 16.11 15.28 -7.42
C ALA A 252 16.81 13.93 -7.19
N GLY A 253 18.00 13.77 -7.79
CA GLY A 253 18.84 12.57 -7.57
C GLY A 253 19.29 12.49 -6.11
N VAL A 254 19.14 11.32 -5.52
CA VAL A 254 19.59 11.03 -4.15
C VAL A 254 20.32 9.70 -4.11
N SER A 255 21.18 9.53 -3.12
CA SER A 255 21.86 8.25 -2.86
C SER A 255 21.38 7.70 -1.55
N PRO A 256 20.67 6.56 -1.53
CA PRO A 256 20.28 5.91 -0.29
C PRO A 256 21.53 5.54 0.53
N SER A 257 21.77 6.29 1.60
CA SER A 257 22.87 6.06 2.54
C SER A 257 22.27 5.80 3.92
N GLY A 258 22.61 4.69 4.53
CA GLY A 258 22.05 4.30 5.82
C GLY A 258 20.74 3.51 5.69
N ALA A 259 20.51 2.63 6.62
CA ALA A 259 19.30 1.83 6.72
C ALA A 259 18.23 2.61 7.51
N GLU A 260 17.03 2.63 6.96
CA GLU A 260 15.86 3.06 7.73
C GLU A 260 15.44 1.95 8.70
N ALA A 261 14.84 2.33 9.82
CA ALA A 261 14.26 1.34 10.71
C ALA A 261 13.12 0.60 9.99
N PRO A 262 13.03 -0.73 10.11
CA PRO A 262 11.90 -1.48 9.59
C PRO A 262 10.60 -0.97 10.19
N THR A 263 9.64 -0.63 9.36
CA THR A 263 8.40 0.03 9.78
C THR A 263 7.13 -0.75 9.46
N SER A 264 7.19 -1.74 8.57
CA SER A 264 6.05 -2.59 8.27
C SER A 264 5.88 -3.70 9.31
N GLU A 265 4.65 -4.17 9.50
CA GLU A 265 4.33 -5.22 10.47
C GLU A 265 4.99 -6.57 10.15
N GLY A 266 5.42 -6.78 8.93
CA GLY A 266 6.01 -8.03 8.47
C GLY A 266 7.53 -8.04 8.42
N TYR A 267 8.18 -6.96 8.72
CA TYR A 267 9.66 -6.84 8.62
C TYR A 267 10.42 -7.58 9.74
N ALA A 268 9.74 -8.20 10.66
CA ALA A 268 10.36 -9.09 11.63
C ALA A 268 10.57 -10.46 10.99
N GLY A 269 11.78 -10.99 10.99
CA GLY A 269 12.16 -12.26 10.34
C GLY A 269 11.38 -13.51 10.76
N THR A 270 10.43 -13.41 11.70
CA THR A 270 9.56 -14.50 12.14
C THR A 270 8.16 -14.00 12.46
N CYS A 271 7.14 -14.72 11.99
CA CYS A 271 5.78 -14.52 12.47
C CYS A 271 5.72 -14.80 13.98
N ILE A 272 5.28 -13.83 14.73
CA ILE A 272 4.92 -14.05 16.15
C ILE A 272 3.58 -14.80 16.11
N LYS A 273 3.58 -16.05 16.60
CA LYS A 273 2.38 -16.88 16.75
C LYS A 273 1.55 -16.43 17.95
#